data_bb5531cfb06d9afcef72f4d824c6b28d
#
_entry.id   bb5531cfb06d9afcef72f4d824c6b28d
#
_cell.length_a   1.000
_cell.length_b   1.000
_cell.length_c   1.000
_cell.angle_alpha   90.00
_cell.angle_beta   90.00
_cell.angle_gamma   90.00
#
_symmetry.space_group_name_H-M   'P 1'
#
loop_
_entity.id
_entity.type
_entity.pdbx_description
1 polymer ?
#
loop_
_entity_poly.entity_id
_entity_poly.type
_entity_poly.pdbx_seq_one_letter_code
_entity_poly.pdbx_strand_id
1 'polypeptide(L)'
;MVFELGELFCGPGGIALGAKLAEINVNGQTYKVNHKWATDYDKDTCETYRKNICSKRPKSVICRDIRKLILNKLGTIDAFAFGFPCNDFSVVGEQKG
;
A
#
# COMPACT_ATOMS: atom_id res chain seq x y z
N MET A 1 -3.22 5.35 19.33
CA MET A 1 -2.16 4.49 18.78
C MET A 1 -2.25 4.45 17.27
N VAL A 2 -1.13 4.61 16.62
CA VAL A 2 -1.05 4.66 15.17
C VAL A 2 -0.21 3.50 14.68
N PHE A 3 -0.75 2.71 13.75
CA PHE A 3 -0.02 1.61 13.12
C PHE A 3 0.51 2.06 11.76
N GLU A 4 1.79 1.89 11.52
CA GLU A 4 2.42 2.28 10.27
C GLU A 4 2.29 1.15 9.24
N LEU A 5 1.70 1.45 8.11
CA LEU A 5 1.41 0.47 7.06
C LEU A 5 2.39 0.57 5.90
N GLY A 6 2.97 -0.57 5.51
CA GLY A 6 3.73 -0.70 4.29
C GLY A 6 2.99 -1.59 3.30
N GLU A 7 3.05 -1.25 2.01
CA GLU A 7 2.36 -2.00 0.98
C GLU A 7 3.25 -2.38 -0.19
N LEU A 8 3.15 -3.62 -0.63
CA LEU A 8 3.71 -4.07 -1.90
C LEU A 8 2.55 -4.26 -2.88
N PHE A 9 2.80 -3.99 -4.15
CA PHE A 9 1.78 -4.08 -5.20
C PHE A 9 0.56 -3.23 -4.83
N CYS A 10 0.82 -1.98 -4.46
CA CYS A 10 -0.20 -1.15 -3.82
C CYS A 10 -1.38 -0.78 -4.72
N GLY A 11 -1.21 -0.85 -6.04
CA GLY A 11 -2.24 -0.41 -6.95
C GLY A 11 -2.55 1.08 -6.78
N PRO A 12 -3.74 1.52 -7.18
CA PRO A 12 -4.09 2.94 -7.10
C PRO A 12 -4.47 3.43 -5.69
N GLY A 13 -4.45 2.56 -4.70
CA GLY A 13 -4.62 2.98 -3.32
C GLY A 13 -5.89 2.54 -2.62
N GLY A 14 -6.59 1.53 -3.13
CA GLY A 14 -7.84 1.08 -2.52
C GLY A 14 -7.68 0.60 -1.09
N ILE A 15 -6.68 -0.25 -0.84
CA ILE A 15 -6.42 -0.76 0.51
C ILE A 15 -5.98 0.38 1.42
N ALA A 16 -5.10 1.24 0.92
CA ALA A 16 -4.60 2.37 1.71
C ALA A 16 -5.71 3.33 2.09
N LEU A 17 -6.63 3.60 1.18
CA LEU A 17 -7.76 4.47 1.48
C LEU A 17 -8.64 3.86 2.56
N GLY A 18 -8.95 2.56 2.45
CA GLY A 18 -9.72 1.87 3.47
C GLY A 18 -9.02 1.91 4.82
N ALA A 19 -7.71 1.65 4.84
CA ALA A 19 -6.93 1.69 6.06
C ALA A 19 -6.91 3.10 6.67
N LYS A 20 -6.77 4.12 5.83
CA LYS A 20 -6.75 5.51 6.28
C LYS A 20 -8.07 5.92 6.92
N LEU A 21 -9.17 5.39 6.44
CA LEU A 21 -10.50 5.68 6.98
C LEU A 21 -10.83 4.84 8.21
N ALA A 22 -10.08 3.77 8.45
CA ALA A 22 -10.34 2.90 9.59
C ALA A 22 -9.87 3.54 10.88
N GLU A 23 -10.78 3.64 11.83
CA GLU A 23 -10.45 4.22 13.12
C GLU A 23 -11.43 3.66 14.14
N ILE A 24 -10.92 3.21 15.28
CA ILE A 24 -11.76 2.72 16.36
C ILE A 24 -11.32 3.31 17.69
N ASN A 25 -12.27 3.45 18.60
CA ASN A 25 -12.00 3.87 19.96
C ASN A 25 -12.39 2.75 20.92
N VAL A 26 -11.45 2.37 21.78
CA VAL A 26 -11.67 1.35 22.79
C VAL A 26 -11.19 1.91 24.12
N ASN A 27 -12.10 2.01 25.08
CA ASN A 27 -11.78 2.52 26.41
C ASN A 27 -11.03 3.84 26.40
N GLY A 28 -11.43 4.74 25.52
CA GLY A 28 -10.81 6.06 25.42
C GLY A 28 -9.53 6.12 24.58
N GLN A 29 -9.08 4.98 24.07
CA GLN A 29 -7.90 4.93 23.21
C GLN A 29 -8.33 4.83 21.75
N THR A 30 -7.78 5.71 20.91
CA THR A 30 -8.03 5.69 19.48
C THR A 30 -6.96 4.85 18.78
N TYR A 31 -7.41 4.00 17.87
CA TYR A 31 -6.53 3.16 17.05
C TYR A 31 -6.76 3.48 15.58
N LYS A 32 -5.70 3.77 14.87
CA LYS A 32 -5.79 4.08 13.44
C LYS A 32 -4.55 3.63 12.69
N VAL A 33 -4.66 3.60 11.35
CA VAL A 33 -3.59 3.16 10.48
C VAL A 33 -3.10 4.33 9.64
N ASN A 34 -1.79 4.44 9.51
CA ASN A 34 -1.16 5.50 8.74
C ASN A 34 -0.29 4.91 7.64
N HIS A 35 -0.31 5.52 6.48
CA HIS A 35 0.55 5.13 5.38
C HIS A 35 2.02 5.45 5.71
N LYS A 36 2.90 4.45 5.59
CA LYS A 36 4.33 4.65 5.76
C LYS A 36 5.05 4.68 4.43
N TRP A 37 4.89 3.60 3.65
CA TRP A 37 5.43 3.52 2.31
C TRP A 37 4.59 2.55 1.47
N ALA A 38 4.67 2.70 0.16
CA ALA A 38 3.99 1.82 -0.77
C ALA A 38 4.83 1.65 -2.03
N THR A 39 4.68 0.53 -2.69
CA THR A 39 5.41 0.26 -3.92
C THR A 39 4.51 -0.33 -4.98
N ASP A 40 4.80 0.02 -6.23
CA ASP A 40 4.21 -0.61 -7.39
C ASP A 40 5.16 -0.34 -8.56
N TYR A 41 5.08 -1.14 -9.60
CA TYR A 41 5.96 -0.90 -10.74
C TYR A 41 5.30 -0.01 -11.81
N ASP A 42 4.00 0.12 -11.80
CA ASP A 42 3.27 0.89 -12.79
C ASP A 42 3.27 2.37 -12.46
N LYS A 43 3.78 3.16 -13.39
CA LYS A 43 3.97 4.59 -13.18
C LYS A 43 2.65 5.33 -12.95
N ASP A 44 1.65 5.05 -13.78
CA ASP A 44 0.37 5.75 -13.68
C ASP A 44 -0.36 5.39 -12.40
N THR A 45 -0.25 4.13 -12.00
CA THR A 45 -0.81 3.65 -10.74
C THR A 45 -0.18 4.35 -9.56
N CYS A 46 1.14 4.49 -9.57
CA CYS A 46 1.85 5.20 -8.50
C CYS A 46 1.44 6.66 -8.43
N GLU A 47 1.22 7.30 -9.56
CA GLU A 47 0.78 8.69 -9.58
C GLU A 47 -0.61 8.85 -8.97
N THR A 48 -1.50 7.93 -9.29
CA THR A 48 -2.85 7.92 -8.72
C THR A 48 -2.79 7.75 -7.20
N TYR A 49 -1.96 6.80 -6.75
CA TYR A 49 -1.77 6.56 -5.33
C TYR A 49 -1.25 7.82 -4.62
N ARG A 50 -0.22 8.44 -5.19
CA ARG A 50 0.37 9.65 -4.60
C ARG A 50 -0.67 10.75 -4.45
N LYS A 51 -1.47 10.94 -5.49
CA LYS A 51 -2.46 12.00 -5.50
C LYS A 51 -3.54 11.80 -4.43
N ASN A 52 -4.00 10.57 -4.27
CA ASN A 52 -5.13 10.27 -3.40
C ASN A 52 -4.76 9.96 -1.95
N ILE A 53 -3.59 9.40 -1.72
CA ILE A 53 -3.23 8.89 -0.39
C ILE A 53 -2.18 9.76 0.31
N CYS A 54 -1.18 10.22 -0.42
CA CYS A 54 -0.04 10.87 0.21
C CYS A 54 0.53 12.02 -0.61
N SER A 55 -0.34 12.92 -1.04
CA SER A 55 0.09 14.05 -1.87
C SER A 55 1.17 14.90 -1.21
N LYS A 56 1.21 14.93 0.13
CA LYS A 56 2.22 15.70 0.86
C LYS A 56 3.52 14.94 1.07
N ARG A 57 3.56 13.66 0.80
CA ARG A 57 4.75 12.82 0.93
C ARG A 57 4.90 11.89 -0.28
N PRO A 58 5.01 12.46 -1.48
CA PRO A 58 5.01 11.64 -2.69
C PRO A 58 6.18 10.67 -2.79
N LYS A 59 7.27 10.94 -2.11
CA LYS A 59 8.43 10.05 -2.13
C LYS A 59 8.22 8.78 -1.34
N SER A 60 7.17 8.70 -0.53
CA SER A 60 6.85 7.49 0.20
C SER A 60 6.27 6.40 -0.72
N VAL A 61 5.91 6.75 -1.95
CA VAL A 61 5.51 5.78 -2.96
C VAL A 61 6.68 5.56 -3.90
N ILE A 62 7.14 4.33 -3.96
CA ILE A 62 8.31 3.95 -4.76
C ILE A 62 7.84 3.19 -5.99
N CYS A 63 7.98 3.82 -7.15
CA CYS A 63 7.59 3.23 -8.42
C CYS A 63 8.76 2.40 -8.95
N ARG A 64 8.75 1.12 -8.64
CA ARG A 64 9.89 0.26 -8.98
C ARG A 64 9.47 -1.21 -8.99
N ASP A 65 10.15 -2.00 -9.81
CA ASP A 65 10.00 -3.44 -9.80
C ASP A 65 10.43 -3.97 -8.43
N ILE A 66 9.61 -4.85 -7.85
CA ILE A 66 9.87 -5.39 -6.51
C ILE A 66 11.24 -6.06 -6.40
N ARG A 67 11.70 -6.65 -7.49
CA ARG A 67 13.01 -7.33 -7.51
C ARG A 67 14.18 -6.35 -7.36
N LYS A 68 13.92 -5.08 -7.57
CA LYS A 68 14.94 -4.02 -7.46
C LYS A 68 14.80 -3.19 -6.21
N LEU A 69 13.87 -3.56 -5.33
CA LEU A 69 13.68 -2.84 -4.08
C LEU A 69 14.77 -3.17 -3.08
N ILE A 70 15.18 -2.15 -2.36
CA ILE A 70 16.11 -2.34 -1.24
C ILE A 70 15.27 -2.23 0.02
N LEU A 71 14.82 -3.38 0.52
CA LEU A 71 13.84 -3.43 1.59
C LEU A 71 14.28 -2.75 2.87
N ASN A 72 15.54 -2.84 3.22
CA ASN A 72 16.03 -2.23 4.44
C ASN A 72 16.12 -0.70 4.38
N LYS A 73 15.84 -0.11 3.22
CA LYS A 73 15.74 1.33 3.10
C LYS A 73 14.30 1.83 3.23
N LEU A 74 13.36 0.91 3.36
CA LEU A 74 11.96 1.22 3.53
C LEU A 74 11.66 1.42 4.98
N GLY A 75 11.32 2.25 5.65
CA GLY A 75 11.13 2.42 7.09
C GLY A 75 10.43 1.25 7.75
N THR A 76 10.58 1.19 9.04
CA THR A 76 9.95 0.16 9.88
C THR A 76 8.43 0.30 9.85
N ILE A 77 7.74 -0.82 9.81
CA ILE A 77 6.28 -0.85 9.74
C ILE A 77 5.70 -1.74 10.83
N ASP A 78 4.44 -1.53 11.15
CA ASP A 78 3.67 -2.34 12.09
C ASP A 78 2.72 -3.28 11.37
N ALA A 79 2.31 -2.92 10.16
CA ALA A 79 1.36 -3.67 9.37
C ALA A 79 1.84 -3.75 7.93
N PHE A 80 1.53 -4.84 7.29
CA PHE A 80 1.98 -5.10 5.93
C PHE A 80 0.82 -5.59 5.08
N ALA A 81 0.62 -4.96 3.94
CA ALA A 81 -0.41 -5.36 3.00
C ALA A 81 0.22 -5.63 1.64
N PHE A 82 -0.26 -6.65 0.95
CA PHE A 82 0.13 -6.90 -0.42
C PHE A 82 -0.95 -7.70 -1.13
N GLY A 83 -1.09 -7.44 -2.44
CA GLY A 83 -1.97 -8.22 -3.29
C GLY A 83 -1.17 -8.67 -4.49
N PHE A 84 -1.27 -9.93 -4.87
CA PHE A 84 -0.58 -10.37 -6.06
C PHE A 84 -1.23 -9.77 -7.29
N PRO A 85 -0.46 -9.51 -8.37
CA PRO A 85 -1.05 -9.17 -9.65
C PRO A 85 -2.01 -10.27 -10.06
N CYS A 86 -3.23 -9.92 -10.40
CA CYS A 86 -4.27 -10.91 -10.68
C CYS A 86 -4.28 -11.43 -12.10
N ASN A 87 -3.55 -10.78 -12.99
CA ASN A 87 -3.64 -11.08 -14.42
C ASN A 87 -3.35 -12.55 -14.76
N ASP A 88 -2.35 -13.12 -14.10
CA ASP A 88 -1.94 -14.49 -14.38
C ASP A 88 -2.52 -15.51 -13.41
N PHE A 89 -3.22 -15.05 -12.40
CA PHE A 89 -3.73 -15.92 -11.35
C PHE A 89 -5.25 -15.92 -11.24
N SER A 90 -5.91 -15.16 -12.11
CA SER A 90 -7.35 -15.08 -12.08
C SER A 90 -7.98 -16.40 -12.53
N VAL A 91 -8.72 -17.03 -11.65
CA VAL A 91 -9.44 -18.26 -11.97
C VAL A 91 -10.66 -17.97 -12.82
N VAL A 92 -11.26 -16.84 -12.61
CA VAL A 92 -12.51 -16.48 -13.31
C VAL A 92 -12.25 -16.18 -14.77
N GLY A 93 -11.12 -15.59 -15.08
CA GLY A 93 -10.83 -15.21 -16.45
C GLY A 93 -10.40 -16.39 -17.29
N GLU A 94 -9.11 -16.61 -17.33
CA GLU A 94 -8.50 -17.51 -18.30
C GLU A 94 -8.26 -18.93 -17.85
N GLN A 95 -8.26 -19.15 -16.58
CA GLN A 95 -7.94 -20.46 -16.01
C GLN A 95 -6.54 -20.92 -16.40
N LYS A 96 -5.65 -19.98 -16.58
CA LYS A 96 -4.30 -20.28 -17.02
C LYS A 96 -3.26 -20.17 -15.92
N GLY A 97 -3.63 -19.52 -14.91
CA GLY A 97 -2.72 -19.24 -13.81
C GLY A 97 -2.49 -20.43 -12.95
#